data_b380c9564179ed9007c813f6e3e88734
#
_entry.id   b380c9564179ed9007c813f6e3e88734
#
_cell.length_a   1.000
_cell.length_b   1.000
_cell.length_c   1.000
_cell.angle_alpha   90.00
_cell.angle_beta   90.00
_cell.angle_gamma   90.00
#
_symmetry.space_group_name_H-M   'P 1'
#
loop_
_entity.id
_entity.type
_entity.pdbx_description
1 polymer ?
#
loop_
_entity_poly.entity_id
_entity_poly.type
_entity_poly.pdbx_seq_one_letter_code
_entity_poly.pdbx_strand_id
1 'polypeptide(L)'
;MVQNPEAHISENMKNISDVYEVQILLAYFLGQINQLCTPNQLTEIATGEGVVNYFVYTEAVSRMLENGTLELAEIEGTNYYRLTEKGIEGAEKFKKLVPKSFRDKIYAAGLRLFVKLKNDRDVSFDIKPAKRGYNVHCRCCDDDMAVSYTHLRAHETGRNL
;
A
#
# COMPACT_ATOMS: atom_id res chain seq x y z
N MET A 1 1.67 -5.37 43.56
CA MET A 1 2.48 -5.43 42.34
C MET A 1 1.96 -4.40 41.38
N VAL A 2 2.76 -3.41 41.09
CA VAL A 2 2.41 -2.41 40.08
C VAL A 2 2.77 -2.99 38.73
N GLN A 3 1.76 -3.30 37.89
CA GLN A 3 2.00 -3.64 36.49
C GLN A 3 2.49 -2.39 35.78
N ASN A 4 3.67 -2.50 35.18
CA ASN A 4 4.24 -1.41 34.41
C ASN A 4 3.40 -1.19 33.11
N PRO A 5 2.72 -0.06 32.95
CA PRO A 5 1.89 0.17 31.76
C PRO A 5 2.70 0.21 30.47
N GLU A 6 4.01 0.43 30.52
CA GLU A 6 4.90 0.43 29.36
C GLU A 6 5.10 -0.96 28.76
N ALA A 7 4.95 -2.03 29.57
CA ALA A 7 5.05 -3.41 29.07
C ALA A 7 3.91 -3.79 28.14
N HIS A 8 2.71 -3.22 28.33
CA HIS A 8 1.57 -3.49 27.47
C HIS A 8 1.62 -2.73 26.13
N ILE A 9 2.31 -1.59 26.08
CA ILE A 9 2.47 -0.81 24.85
C ILE A 9 3.47 -1.47 23.89
N SER A 10 4.50 -2.12 24.44
CA SER A 10 5.51 -2.80 23.61
C SER A 10 5.02 -4.12 23.02
N GLU A 11 4.04 -4.79 23.63
CA GLU A 11 3.46 -6.01 23.08
C GLU A 11 2.53 -5.75 21.88
N ASN A 12 1.88 -4.58 21.85
CA ASN A 12 1.03 -4.18 20.72
C ASN A 12 1.81 -3.66 19.50
N MET A 13 3.13 -3.47 19.62
CA MET A 13 3.99 -3.00 18.53
C MET A 13 4.83 -4.14 17.91
N LYS A 14 4.64 -5.38 18.30
CA LYS A 14 5.31 -6.51 17.65
C LYS A 14 4.80 -6.69 16.23
N ASN A 15 5.72 -6.66 15.27
CA ASN A 15 5.43 -7.07 13.89
C ASN A 15 5.03 -8.55 13.91
N ILE A 16 4.11 -8.91 13.00
CA ILE A 16 3.82 -10.32 12.77
C ILE A 16 5.11 -10.99 12.27
N SER A 17 5.53 -12.04 12.98
CA SER A 17 6.74 -12.80 12.66
C SER A 17 6.48 -14.25 12.23
N ASP A 18 5.24 -14.72 12.36
CA ASP A 18 4.85 -16.04 11.89
C ASP A 18 4.48 -16.01 10.40
N VAL A 19 5.19 -16.82 9.62
CA VAL A 19 5.00 -16.92 8.17
C VAL A 19 3.55 -17.31 7.81
N TYR A 20 2.95 -18.22 8.58
CA TYR A 20 1.58 -18.66 8.34
C TYR A 20 0.56 -17.55 8.58
N GLU A 21 0.72 -16.79 9.67
CA GLU A 21 -0.13 -15.62 9.94
C GLU A 21 0.02 -14.55 8.85
N VAL A 22 1.23 -14.34 8.34
CA VAL A 22 1.46 -13.41 7.22
C VAL A 22 0.76 -13.88 5.95
N GLN A 23 0.80 -15.17 5.64
CA GLN A 23 0.05 -15.72 4.50
C GLN A 23 -1.46 -15.44 4.62
N ILE A 24 -2.04 -15.65 5.79
CA ILE A 24 -3.45 -15.34 6.06
C ILE A 24 -3.73 -13.85 5.90
N LEU A 25 -2.86 -12.99 6.43
CA LEU A 25 -3.00 -11.54 6.35
C LEU A 25 -2.96 -11.04 4.91
N LEU A 26 -2.02 -11.54 4.09
CA LEU A 26 -1.91 -11.17 2.68
C LEU A 26 -3.11 -11.67 1.88
N ALA A 27 -3.56 -12.90 2.13
CA ALA A 27 -4.74 -13.45 1.48
C ALA A 27 -5.99 -12.65 1.85
N TYR A 28 -6.15 -12.30 3.12
CA TYR A 28 -7.24 -11.41 3.58
C TYR A 28 -7.21 -10.07 2.85
N PHE A 29 -6.06 -9.41 2.81
CA PHE A 29 -5.90 -8.11 2.16
C PHE A 29 -6.27 -8.17 0.68
N LEU A 30 -5.67 -9.11 -0.06
CA LEU A 30 -5.94 -9.28 -1.49
C LEU A 30 -7.41 -9.65 -1.79
N GLY A 31 -8.07 -10.34 -0.86
CA GLY A 31 -9.49 -10.66 -0.98
C GLY A 31 -10.42 -9.47 -0.72
N GLN A 32 -9.96 -8.45 -0.01
CA GLN A 32 -10.78 -7.26 0.34
C GLN A 32 -10.64 -6.11 -0.64
N ILE A 33 -9.52 -6.04 -1.37
CA ILE A 33 -9.31 -4.96 -2.35
C ILE A 33 -10.02 -5.28 -3.66
N ASN A 34 -10.62 -4.27 -4.27
CA ASN A 34 -11.31 -4.37 -5.57
C ASN A 34 -10.43 -3.93 -6.74
N GLN A 35 -9.12 -3.99 -6.59
CA GLN A 35 -8.21 -3.58 -7.64
C GLN A 35 -7.01 -4.52 -7.73
N LEU A 36 -6.39 -4.51 -8.90
CA LEU A 36 -5.21 -5.30 -9.16
C LEU A 36 -4.02 -4.77 -8.35
N CYS A 37 -3.21 -5.66 -7.81
CA CYS A 37 -2.04 -5.34 -7.01
C CYS A 37 -0.79 -5.99 -7.62
N THR A 38 0.19 -5.17 -7.97
CA THR A 38 1.48 -5.67 -8.45
C THR A 38 2.35 -6.22 -7.31
N PRO A 39 3.34 -7.07 -7.60
CA PRO A 39 4.30 -7.52 -6.59
C PRO A 39 4.96 -6.38 -5.81
N ASN A 40 5.38 -5.32 -6.48
CA ASN A 40 6.01 -4.17 -5.84
C ASN A 40 5.04 -3.42 -4.91
N GLN A 41 3.80 -3.25 -5.33
CA GLN A 41 2.76 -2.62 -4.51
C GLN A 41 2.48 -3.44 -3.25
N LEU A 42 2.34 -4.75 -3.37
CA LEU A 42 2.09 -5.59 -2.20
C LEU A 42 3.28 -5.58 -1.23
N THR A 43 4.51 -5.59 -1.75
CA THR A 43 5.72 -5.45 -0.93
C THR A 43 5.70 -4.13 -0.14
N GLU A 44 5.42 -3.03 -0.80
CA GLU A 44 5.34 -1.70 -0.16
C GLU A 44 4.22 -1.64 0.90
N ILE A 45 3.05 -2.17 0.60
CA ILE A 45 1.92 -2.21 1.53
C ILE A 45 2.24 -3.03 2.77
N ALA A 46 2.81 -4.21 2.60
CA ALA A 46 3.07 -5.12 3.71
C ALA A 46 4.27 -4.69 4.56
N THR A 47 5.31 -4.13 3.95
CA THR A 47 6.58 -3.85 4.64
C THR A 47 6.83 -2.37 4.90
N GLY A 48 6.24 -1.47 4.12
CA GLY A 48 6.54 -0.04 4.14
C GLY A 48 6.20 0.66 5.45
N GLU A 49 5.17 0.23 6.15
CA GLU A 49 4.78 0.76 7.47
C GLU A 49 5.14 -0.19 8.62
N GLY A 50 5.99 -1.15 8.37
CA GLY A 50 6.44 -2.11 9.37
C GLY A 50 5.35 -3.07 9.86
N VAL A 51 4.33 -3.33 9.05
CA VAL A 51 3.28 -4.31 9.37
C VAL A 51 3.88 -5.71 9.44
N VAL A 52 4.71 -6.03 8.44
CA VAL A 52 5.40 -7.31 8.32
C VAL A 52 6.89 -7.08 8.05
N ASN A 53 7.73 -7.92 8.63
CA ASN A 53 9.16 -7.95 8.29
C ASN A 53 9.36 -8.43 6.84
N TYR A 54 10.26 -7.79 6.11
CA TYR A 54 10.52 -8.10 4.70
C TYR A 54 10.88 -9.57 4.45
N PHE A 55 11.71 -10.17 5.31
CA PHE A 55 12.12 -11.57 5.15
C PHE A 55 10.96 -12.54 5.39
N VAL A 56 10.13 -12.28 6.37
CA VAL A 56 8.92 -13.06 6.65
C VAL A 56 7.92 -12.90 5.51
N TYR A 57 7.79 -11.70 4.98
CA TYR A 57 6.95 -11.41 3.81
C TYR A 57 7.37 -12.21 2.57
N THR A 58 8.65 -12.18 2.22
CA THR A 58 9.15 -12.91 1.05
C THR A 58 8.98 -14.41 1.19
N GLU A 59 9.20 -14.96 2.36
CA GLU A 59 8.95 -16.37 2.67
C GLU A 59 7.46 -16.72 2.53
N ALA A 60 6.58 -15.88 3.07
CA ALA A 60 5.13 -16.08 2.99
C ALA A 60 4.64 -16.07 1.54
N VAL A 61 5.06 -15.10 0.73
CA VAL A 61 4.69 -15.01 -0.68
C VAL A 61 5.20 -16.22 -1.48
N SER A 62 6.45 -16.61 -1.24
CA SER A 62 7.03 -17.79 -1.89
C SER A 62 6.20 -19.05 -1.60
N ARG A 63 5.84 -19.28 -0.35
CA ARG A 63 4.98 -20.41 0.02
C ARG A 63 3.58 -20.33 -0.57
N MET A 64 3.00 -19.14 -0.65
CA MET A 64 1.67 -18.97 -1.27
C MET A 64 1.68 -19.27 -2.76
N LEU A 65 2.75 -18.92 -3.46
CA LEU A 65 2.93 -19.28 -4.87
C LEU A 65 3.15 -20.78 -5.06
N GLU A 66 3.95 -21.41 -4.21
CA GLU A 66 4.24 -22.84 -4.25
C GLU A 66 3.00 -23.70 -3.95
N ASN A 67 2.21 -23.31 -2.95
CA ASN A 67 1.03 -24.08 -2.53
C ASN A 67 -0.23 -23.78 -3.35
N GLY A 68 -0.15 -22.86 -4.31
CA GLY A 68 -1.26 -22.52 -5.20
C GLY A 68 -2.37 -21.68 -4.58
N THR A 69 -2.11 -20.96 -3.48
CA THR A 69 -3.05 -19.98 -2.90
C THR A 69 -2.96 -18.61 -3.56
N LEU A 70 -1.79 -18.32 -4.14
CA LEU A 70 -1.50 -17.09 -4.88
C LEU A 70 -0.95 -17.42 -6.25
N GLU A 71 -1.30 -16.65 -7.26
CA GLU A 71 -0.75 -16.75 -8.60
C GLU A 71 -0.37 -15.40 -9.17
N LEU A 72 0.55 -15.41 -10.13
CA LEU A 72 0.87 -14.25 -10.95
C LEU A 72 0.02 -14.27 -12.22
N ALA A 73 -0.74 -13.23 -12.45
CA ALA A 73 -1.50 -13.01 -13.67
C ALA A 73 -0.88 -11.86 -14.47
N GLU A 74 -0.55 -12.11 -15.73
CA GLU A 74 -0.09 -11.07 -16.64
C GLU A 74 -1.28 -10.43 -17.36
N ILE A 75 -1.42 -9.13 -17.23
CA ILE A 75 -2.46 -8.33 -17.89
C ILE A 75 -1.78 -7.14 -18.57
N GLU A 76 -1.90 -7.06 -19.87
CA GLU A 76 -1.29 -5.97 -20.68
C GLU A 76 0.22 -5.79 -20.43
N GLY A 77 0.96 -6.88 -20.27
CA GLY A 77 2.40 -6.87 -20.04
C GLY A 77 2.83 -6.57 -18.60
N THR A 78 1.88 -6.43 -17.67
CA THR A 78 2.14 -6.20 -16.25
C THR A 78 1.69 -7.39 -15.42
N ASN A 79 2.55 -7.82 -14.49
CA ASN A 79 2.24 -8.90 -13.56
C ASN A 79 1.49 -8.38 -12.33
N TYR A 80 0.44 -9.09 -11.96
CA TYR A 80 -0.36 -8.82 -10.77
C TYR A 80 -0.50 -10.08 -9.94
N TYR A 81 -0.59 -9.92 -8.62
CA TYR A 81 -0.97 -11.01 -7.74
C TYR A 81 -2.48 -11.21 -7.75
N ARG A 82 -2.89 -12.44 -7.87
CA ARG A 82 -4.28 -12.86 -7.79
C ARG A 82 -4.43 -14.04 -6.83
N LEU A 83 -5.42 -13.97 -5.93
CA LEU A 83 -5.79 -15.12 -5.12
C LEU A 83 -6.50 -16.16 -6.00
N THR A 84 -6.12 -17.43 -5.80
CA THR A 84 -6.87 -18.55 -6.34
C THR A 84 -8.11 -18.82 -5.48
N GLU A 85 -9.03 -19.68 -5.94
CA GLU A 85 -10.16 -20.13 -5.11
C GLU A 85 -9.71 -20.68 -3.76
N LYS A 86 -8.66 -21.47 -3.76
CA LYS A 86 -8.03 -22.00 -2.54
C LYS A 86 -7.57 -20.89 -1.61
N GLY A 87 -6.98 -19.82 -2.15
CA GLY A 87 -6.56 -18.64 -1.39
C GLY A 87 -7.74 -17.87 -0.79
N ILE A 88 -8.82 -17.69 -1.54
CA ILE A 88 -10.04 -17.02 -1.09
C ILE A 88 -10.71 -17.80 0.05
N GLU A 89 -10.88 -19.11 -0.11
CA GLU A 89 -11.44 -19.97 0.92
C GLU A 89 -10.59 -19.96 2.20
N GLY A 90 -9.27 -20.05 2.05
CA GLY A 90 -8.32 -19.97 3.17
C GLY A 90 -8.39 -18.63 3.89
N ALA A 91 -8.48 -17.52 3.17
CA ALA A 91 -8.62 -16.19 3.76
C ALA A 91 -9.89 -16.07 4.60
N GLU A 92 -11.02 -16.49 4.08
CA GLU A 92 -12.32 -16.46 4.81
C GLU A 92 -12.32 -17.36 6.04
N LYS A 93 -11.76 -18.55 5.92
CA LYS A 93 -11.73 -19.54 7.00
C LYS A 93 -10.80 -19.13 8.15
N PHE A 94 -9.66 -18.56 7.84
CA PHE A 94 -8.58 -18.33 8.82
C PHE A 94 -8.34 -16.87 9.20
N LYS A 95 -9.07 -15.91 8.62
CA LYS A 95 -8.87 -14.47 8.89
C LYS A 95 -8.88 -14.08 10.37
N LYS A 96 -9.64 -14.79 11.19
CA LYS A 96 -9.73 -14.52 12.64
C LYS A 96 -8.49 -14.95 13.42
N LEU A 97 -7.62 -15.77 12.85
CA LEU A 97 -6.34 -16.12 13.47
C LEU A 97 -5.36 -14.95 13.50
N VAL A 98 -5.54 -13.98 12.62
CA VAL A 98 -4.76 -12.74 12.62
C VAL A 98 -5.52 -11.66 13.39
N PRO A 99 -4.89 -10.97 14.35
CA PRO A 99 -5.54 -9.90 15.10
C PRO A 99 -6.12 -8.82 14.18
N LYS A 100 -7.30 -8.32 14.53
CA LYS A 100 -7.99 -7.28 13.77
C LYS A 100 -7.12 -6.04 13.55
N SER A 101 -6.29 -5.67 14.53
CA SER A 101 -5.36 -4.53 14.43
C SER A 101 -4.42 -4.64 13.23
N PHE A 102 -3.87 -5.81 12.95
CA PHE A 102 -3.02 -6.04 11.79
C PHE A 102 -3.80 -6.03 10.47
N ARG A 103 -5.00 -6.61 10.48
CA ARG A 103 -5.89 -6.58 9.30
C ARG A 103 -6.29 -5.16 8.93
N ASP A 104 -6.65 -4.34 9.91
CA ASP A 104 -6.98 -2.93 9.70
C ASP A 104 -5.76 -2.12 9.24
N LYS A 105 -4.59 -2.41 9.81
CA LYS A 105 -3.34 -1.72 9.48
C LYS A 105 -2.90 -1.96 8.04
N ILE A 106 -2.91 -3.20 7.57
CA ILE A 106 -2.54 -3.52 6.18
C ILE A 106 -3.57 -2.96 5.20
N TYR A 107 -4.85 -3.01 5.53
CA TYR A 107 -5.90 -2.46 4.69
C TYR A 107 -5.76 -0.94 4.54
N ALA A 108 -5.52 -0.23 5.64
CA ALA A 108 -5.28 1.20 5.63
C ALA A 108 -4.01 1.58 4.83
N ALA A 109 -2.93 0.80 4.96
CA ALA A 109 -1.71 0.99 4.17
C ALA A 109 -1.98 0.83 2.66
N GLY A 110 -2.76 -0.17 2.29
CA GLY A 110 -3.18 -0.40 0.91
C GLY A 110 -4.00 0.75 0.35
N LEU A 111 -5.00 1.22 1.09
CA LEU A 111 -5.82 2.37 0.68
C LEU A 111 -4.97 3.63 0.48
N ARG A 112 -4.04 3.92 1.38
CA ARG A 112 -3.13 5.08 1.25
C ARG A 112 -2.27 5.00 0.00
N LEU A 113 -1.69 3.83 -0.29
CA LEU A 113 -0.88 3.65 -1.49
C LEU A 113 -1.70 3.83 -2.76
N PHE A 114 -2.88 3.22 -2.84
CA PHE A 114 -3.73 3.33 -4.03
C PHE A 114 -4.24 4.75 -4.27
N VAL A 115 -4.60 5.48 -3.20
CA VAL A 115 -4.97 6.90 -3.30
C VAL A 115 -3.79 7.74 -3.80
N LYS A 116 -2.60 7.52 -3.25
CA LYS A 116 -1.37 8.18 -3.71
C LYS A 116 -1.10 7.93 -5.19
N LEU A 117 -1.15 6.67 -5.62
CA LEU A 117 -0.92 6.28 -7.01
C LEU A 117 -1.97 6.86 -7.96
N LYS A 118 -3.23 6.95 -7.52
CA LYS A 118 -4.28 7.63 -8.28
C LYS A 118 -3.96 9.11 -8.43
N ASN A 119 -3.66 9.79 -7.35
CA ASN A 119 -3.33 11.21 -7.36
C ASN A 119 -2.08 11.50 -8.21
N ASP A 120 -1.05 10.66 -8.16
CA ASP A 120 0.16 10.80 -8.98
C ASP A 120 -0.13 10.65 -10.48
N ARG A 121 -1.12 9.86 -10.86
CA ARG A 121 -1.58 9.75 -12.25
C ARG A 121 -2.44 10.93 -12.69
N ASP A 122 -3.28 11.42 -11.80
CA ASP A 122 -4.26 12.45 -12.10
C ASP A 122 -3.66 13.86 -12.02
N VAL A 123 -2.50 14.01 -11.36
CA VAL A 123 -1.80 15.28 -11.21
C VAL A 123 -0.46 15.22 -11.93
N SER A 124 -0.28 16.04 -12.95
CA SER A 124 1.01 16.23 -13.62
C SER A 124 1.51 17.65 -13.41
N PHE A 125 2.80 17.77 -13.09
CA PHE A 125 3.49 19.05 -12.96
C PHE A 125 4.47 19.21 -14.11
N ASP A 126 4.37 20.32 -14.85
CA ASP A 126 5.35 20.75 -15.81
C ASP A 126 6.01 22.04 -15.30
N ILE A 127 7.29 21.97 -14.99
CA ILE A 127 8.05 23.08 -14.41
C ILE A 127 9.04 23.58 -15.47
N LYS A 128 8.88 24.83 -15.90
CA LYS A 128 9.75 25.48 -16.86
C LYS A 128 10.41 26.70 -16.24
N PRO A 129 11.74 26.90 -16.44
CA PRO A 129 12.39 28.11 -15.97
C PRO A 129 11.85 29.34 -16.71
N ALA A 130 11.60 30.43 -15.99
CA ALA A 130 11.20 31.73 -16.51
C ALA A 130 12.25 32.78 -16.19
N LYS A 131 12.14 34.01 -16.74
CA LYS A 131 13.09 35.11 -16.50
C LYS A 131 13.21 35.48 -15.01
N ARG A 132 12.18 35.25 -14.21
CA ARG A 132 12.17 35.39 -12.75
C ARG A 132 11.39 34.25 -12.14
N GLY A 133 12.08 33.20 -11.66
CA GLY A 133 11.45 32.05 -11.03
C GLY A 133 11.11 30.92 -12.00
N TYR A 134 10.02 30.24 -11.76
CA TYR A 134 9.59 29.08 -12.53
C TYR A 134 8.11 29.21 -12.89
N ASN A 135 7.79 28.81 -14.11
CA ASN A 135 6.41 28.57 -14.51
C ASN A 135 6.05 27.13 -14.15
N VAL A 136 5.07 26.94 -13.29
CA VAL A 136 4.55 25.63 -12.90
C VAL A 136 3.20 25.41 -13.53
N HIS A 137 3.12 24.42 -14.40
CA HIS A 137 1.86 23.93 -14.95
C HIS A 137 1.44 22.70 -14.15
N CYS A 138 0.37 22.82 -13.39
CA CYS A 138 -0.27 21.70 -12.71
C CYS A 138 -1.50 21.29 -13.51
N ARG A 139 -1.52 20.04 -13.98
CA ARG A 139 -2.67 19.45 -14.65
C ARG A 139 -3.28 18.41 -13.72
N CYS A 140 -4.48 18.67 -13.23
CA CYS A 140 -5.29 17.70 -12.51
C CYS A 140 -6.33 17.14 -13.47
N CYS A 141 -6.30 15.84 -13.70
CA CYS A 141 -7.37 15.14 -14.40
C CYS A 141 -8.29 14.55 -13.35
N ASP A 142 -9.36 15.26 -13.04
CA ASP A 142 -10.54 14.63 -12.45
C ASP A 142 -11.44 14.16 -13.60
N ASP A 143 -12.23 13.14 -13.39
CA ASP A 143 -12.97 12.44 -14.46
C ASP A 143 -13.79 13.36 -15.39
N ASP A 144 -14.01 14.62 -15.01
CA ASP A 144 -14.77 15.61 -15.78
C ASP A 144 -14.11 16.99 -15.97
N MET A 145 -12.96 17.30 -15.35
CA MET A 145 -12.36 18.65 -15.48
C MET A 145 -10.83 18.65 -15.38
N ALA A 146 -10.18 19.14 -16.44
CA ALA A 146 -8.77 19.50 -16.39
C ALA A 146 -8.62 20.94 -15.86
N VAL A 147 -8.02 21.13 -14.69
CA VAL A 147 -7.70 22.44 -14.14
C VAL A 147 -6.20 22.70 -14.31
N SER A 148 -5.85 23.77 -15.03
CA SER A 148 -4.46 24.17 -15.19
C SER A 148 -4.16 25.46 -14.43
N TYR A 149 -3.16 25.41 -13.54
CA TYR A 149 -2.65 26.59 -12.85
C TYR A 149 -1.33 27.05 -13.45
N THR A 150 -1.25 28.32 -13.84
CA THR A 150 -0.01 28.97 -14.24
C THR A 150 0.32 30.06 -13.27
N HIS A 151 1.50 30.07 -12.74
CA HIS A 151 2.23 31.07 -11.92
C HIS A 151 2.52 30.67 -10.48
N LEU A 152 3.72 30.16 -10.26
CA LEU A 152 4.40 30.25 -8.97
C LEU A 152 5.75 30.95 -9.20
N ARG A 153 5.92 32.14 -8.62
CA ARG A 153 7.24 32.80 -8.51
C ARG A 153 7.94 32.26 -7.28
N ALA A 154 9.21 31.84 -7.42
CA ALA A 154 9.96 31.18 -6.35
C ALA A 154 10.12 31.99 -5.06
N HIS A 155 10.02 33.34 -5.11
CA HIS A 155 10.09 34.21 -3.93
C HIS A 155 8.75 34.61 -3.33
N GLU A 156 7.62 34.35 -3.99
CA GLU A 156 6.28 34.52 -3.42
C GLU A 156 5.93 33.35 -2.51
N THR A 157 6.41 32.13 -2.79
CA THR A 157 6.25 30.97 -1.92
C THR A 157 7.02 31.07 -0.61
N GLY A 158 8.14 31.84 -0.55
CA GLY A 158 8.89 32.11 0.68
C GLY A 158 8.26 33.15 1.61
N ARG A 159 7.32 33.98 1.13
CA ARG A 159 6.65 35.03 1.90
C ARG A 159 5.31 34.63 2.52
N ASN A 160 4.73 33.55 2.07
CA ASN A 160 3.42 33.06 2.52
C ASN A 160 3.52 31.93 3.55
N LEU A 161 4.71 31.74 4.08
CA LEU A 161 4.98 30.79 5.17
C LEU A 161 4.96 31.51 6.52
#